data_7e884d2b595f1dad7c01f36b6eaa9b04
#
_entry.id   7e884d2b595f1dad7c01f36b6eaa9b04
#
_cell.length_a   1.000
_cell.length_b   1.000
_cell.length_c   1.000
_cell.angle_alpha   90.00
_cell.angle_beta   90.00
_cell.angle_gamma   90.00
#
_symmetry.space_group_name_H-M   'P 1'
#
loop_
_entity.id
_entity.type
_entity.pdbx_description
1 polymer ?
#
loop_
_entity_poly.entity_id
_entity_poly.type
_entity_poly.pdbx_seq_one_letter_code
_entity_poly.pdbx_strand_id
1 'polypeptide(L)'
;MGKTLTIQPVTRIEGHAKITIQLDDTGNVSDAQMNVLELRGFEPFCIGKPVEEMPRITTRICGVCPWSHHNASAKATDAVFGVEPASAGKKLRELCNSIAYMEEHILHFYFLGGADFVMGPDADYSVRHVIGIVGKLPDVARQVVKVRHMCAHMLEIA
;
A
#
# COMPACT_ATOMS: atom_id res chain seq x y z
N MET A 1 37.92 3.89 3.39
CA MET A 1 36.79 3.28 4.12
C MET A 1 35.46 3.80 3.52
N GLY A 2 34.70 2.97 2.87
CA GLY A 2 33.47 3.37 2.21
C GLY A 2 32.47 4.02 3.16
N LYS A 3 31.59 4.86 2.63
CA LYS A 3 30.55 5.58 3.41
C LYS A 3 29.23 4.84 3.34
N THR A 4 28.54 4.69 4.49
CA THR A 4 27.18 4.17 4.54
C THR A 4 26.20 5.33 4.70
N LEU A 5 25.20 5.38 3.81
CA LEU A 5 24.06 6.28 3.89
C LEU A 5 22.86 5.49 4.38
N THR A 6 22.12 6.06 5.32
CA THR A 6 20.88 5.44 5.84
C THR A 6 19.73 6.42 5.70
N ILE A 7 18.63 5.95 5.10
CA ILE A 7 17.36 6.66 5.02
C ILE A 7 16.38 5.93 5.93
N GLN A 8 16.02 6.58 7.05
CA GLN A 8 15.11 6.04 8.04
C GLN A 8 14.48 7.19 8.86
N PRO A 9 13.14 7.26 8.88
CA PRO A 9 12.22 6.43 8.12
C PRO A 9 12.20 6.78 6.63
N VAL A 10 11.82 5.80 5.78
CA VAL A 10 11.37 6.09 4.42
C VAL A 10 9.99 6.71 4.52
N THR A 11 9.75 7.82 3.80
CA THR A 11 8.47 8.54 3.83
C THR A 11 7.73 8.42 2.50
N ARG A 12 6.46 8.81 2.47
CA ARG A 12 5.58 8.77 1.28
C ARG A 12 5.28 7.35 0.82
N ILE A 13 5.42 6.38 1.71
CA ILE A 13 5.04 4.99 1.50
C ILE A 13 4.00 4.58 2.54
N GLU A 14 3.27 3.52 2.28
CA GLU A 14 2.54 2.77 3.28
C GLU A 14 3.51 1.77 3.91
N GLY A 15 3.40 1.58 5.25
CA GLY A 15 4.31 0.73 6.01
C GLY A 15 5.62 1.43 6.41
N HIS A 16 6.56 0.66 6.95
CA HIS A 16 7.82 1.16 7.48
C HIS A 16 9.01 0.47 6.82
N ALA A 17 9.94 1.27 6.34
CA ALA A 17 11.16 0.77 5.70
C ALA A 17 12.39 1.58 6.11
N LYS A 18 13.53 0.93 5.98
CA LYS A 18 14.86 1.54 6.05
C LYS A 18 15.62 1.21 4.78
N ILE A 19 16.26 2.20 4.17
CA ILE A 19 17.16 2.01 3.04
C ILE A 19 18.58 2.25 3.53
N THR A 20 19.47 1.31 3.22
CA THR A 20 20.90 1.43 3.50
C THR A 20 21.66 1.36 2.18
N ILE A 21 22.50 2.35 1.90
CA ILE A 21 23.31 2.43 0.69
C ILE A 21 24.77 2.44 1.13
N GLN A 22 25.56 1.50 0.63
CA GLN A 22 26.98 1.44 0.84
C GLN A 22 27.72 2.02 -0.37
N LEU A 23 28.62 2.95 -0.09
CA LEU A 23 29.48 3.55 -1.10
C LEU A 23 30.89 2.98 -0.95
N ASP A 24 31.55 2.76 -2.08
CA ASP A 24 32.98 2.44 -2.11
C ASP A 24 33.85 3.68 -1.84
N ASP A 25 35.16 3.51 -1.86
CA ASP A 25 36.12 4.60 -1.61
C ASP A 25 36.13 5.65 -2.74
N THR A 26 35.55 5.36 -3.90
CA THR A 26 35.42 6.26 -5.03
C THR A 26 34.07 6.99 -5.08
N GLY A 27 33.15 6.64 -4.14
CA GLY A 27 31.83 7.23 -4.04
C GLY A 27 30.75 6.56 -4.89
N ASN A 28 31.05 5.43 -5.52
CA ASN A 28 30.06 4.64 -6.25
C ASN A 28 29.29 3.74 -5.28
N VAL A 29 28.06 3.39 -5.64
CA VAL A 29 27.23 2.44 -4.88
C VAL A 29 27.80 1.04 -5.04
N SER A 30 28.27 0.46 -3.92
CA SER A 30 28.74 -0.92 -3.86
C SER A 30 27.63 -1.90 -3.46
N ASP A 31 26.65 -1.44 -2.64
CA ASP A 31 25.49 -2.23 -2.23
C ASP A 31 24.32 -1.31 -1.85
N ALA A 32 23.09 -1.78 -2.05
CA ALA A 32 21.89 -1.09 -1.64
C ALA A 32 20.85 -2.09 -1.13
N GLN A 33 20.34 -1.85 0.06
CA GLN A 33 19.42 -2.74 0.74
C GLN A 33 18.17 -1.97 1.17
N MET A 34 16.99 -2.55 0.90
CA MET A 34 15.73 -2.11 1.46
C MET A 34 15.28 -3.10 2.54
N ASN A 35 15.15 -2.63 3.75
CA ASN A 35 14.73 -3.42 4.89
C ASN A 35 13.29 -3.04 5.27
N VAL A 36 12.39 -4.00 5.20
CA VAL A 36 11.03 -3.86 5.69
C VAL A 36 11.04 -4.00 7.22
N LEU A 37 10.49 -3.02 7.93
CA LEU A 37 10.47 -2.95 9.40
C LEU A 37 9.12 -3.38 10.01
N GLU A 38 8.27 -4.00 9.20
CA GLU A 38 6.96 -4.47 9.63
C GLU A 38 7.02 -5.87 10.26
N LEU A 39 5.90 -6.26 10.90
CA LEU A 39 5.71 -7.62 11.41
C LEU A 39 5.85 -8.64 10.27
N ARG A 40 6.66 -9.66 10.51
CA ARG A 40 6.87 -10.78 9.60
C ARG A 40 6.40 -12.07 10.24
N GLY A 41 6.29 -13.13 9.42
CA GLY A 41 5.92 -14.45 9.91
C GLY A 41 4.55 -14.92 9.44
N PHE A 42 3.93 -14.24 8.46
CA PHE A 42 2.68 -14.70 7.86
C PHE A 42 2.87 -16.03 7.12
N GLU A 43 4.02 -16.23 6.46
CA GLU A 43 4.32 -17.47 5.76
C GLU A 43 4.29 -18.70 6.69
N PRO A 44 5.07 -18.74 7.80
CA PRO A 44 4.96 -19.84 8.75
C PRO A 44 3.60 -19.94 9.44
N PHE A 45 2.91 -18.81 9.68
CA PHE A 45 1.56 -18.82 10.24
C PHE A 45 0.54 -19.51 9.32
N CYS A 46 0.71 -19.42 8.00
CA CYS A 46 -0.19 -20.04 7.03
C CYS A 46 0.04 -21.55 6.87
N ILE A 47 1.21 -22.08 7.27
CA ILE A 47 1.50 -23.52 7.13
C ILE A 47 0.51 -24.34 7.94
N GLY A 48 -0.09 -25.36 7.28
CA GLY A 48 -1.07 -26.25 7.88
C GLY A 48 -2.50 -25.67 8.01
N LYS A 49 -2.73 -24.47 7.50
CA LYS A 49 -4.08 -23.91 7.39
C LYS A 49 -4.77 -24.37 6.11
N PRO A 50 -6.10 -24.54 6.13
CA PRO A 50 -6.85 -24.80 4.90
C PRO A 50 -6.64 -23.66 3.87
N VAL A 51 -6.47 -24.04 2.60
CA VAL A 51 -6.23 -23.05 1.54
C VAL A 51 -7.41 -22.08 1.36
N GLU A 52 -8.62 -22.52 1.65
CA GLU A 52 -9.85 -21.74 1.57
C GLU A 52 -9.90 -20.59 2.59
N GLU A 53 -9.13 -20.69 3.67
CA GLU A 53 -9.01 -19.63 4.67
C GLU A 53 -8.00 -18.55 4.27
N MET A 54 -7.12 -18.83 3.30
CA MET A 54 -6.05 -17.92 2.92
C MET A 54 -6.54 -16.54 2.47
N PRO A 55 -7.59 -16.40 1.65
CA PRO A 55 -8.11 -15.07 1.27
C PRO A 55 -8.49 -14.21 2.48
N ARG A 56 -9.04 -14.82 3.53
CA ARG A 56 -9.39 -14.13 4.78
C ARG A 56 -8.17 -13.80 5.63
N ILE A 57 -7.22 -14.73 5.73
CA ILE A 57 -6.01 -14.57 6.55
C ILE A 57 -5.13 -13.47 5.95
N THR A 58 -4.89 -13.52 4.63
CA THR A 58 -3.95 -12.63 3.95
C THR A 58 -4.43 -11.19 3.90
N THR A 59 -5.74 -10.92 4.00
CA THR A 59 -6.25 -9.54 4.15
C THR A 59 -5.68 -8.84 5.38
N ARG A 60 -5.23 -9.58 6.39
CA ARG A 60 -4.69 -9.04 7.63
C ARG A 60 -3.22 -8.63 7.55
N ILE A 61 -2.57 -8.91 6.42
CA ILE A 61 -1.18 -8.47 6.17
C ILE A 61 -1.10 -6.94 6.10
N CYS A 62 -2.11 -6.30 5.49
CA CYS A 62 -2.15 -4.85 5.31
C CYS A 62 -3.53 -4.29 5.66
N GLY A 63 -3.55 -3.25 6.49
CA GLY A 63 -4.78 -2.54 6.85
C GLY A 63 -5.25 -1.52 5.81
N VAL A 64 -4.38 -1.14 4.89
CA VAL A 64 -4.66 -0.15 3.84
C VAL A 64 -5.09 -0.84 2.54
N CYS A 65 -4.43 -1.94 2.15
CA CYS A 65 -4.64 -2.64 0.88
C CYS A 65 -5.23 -4.07 1.04
N PRO A 66 -6.21 -4.31 1.94
CA PRO A 66 -6.73 -5.66 2.20
C PRO A 66 -7.35 -6.31 0.97
N TRP A 67 -7.97 -5.52 0.09
CA TRP A 67 -8.54 -6.02 -1.16
C TRP A 67 -7.49 -6.66 -2.07
N SER A 68 -6.34 -6.02 -2.22
CA SER A 68 -5.27 -6.55 -3.07
C SER A 68 -4.75 -7.90 -2.56
N HIS A 69 -4.56 -8.02 -1.24
CA HIS A 69 -4.18 -9.29 -0.61
C HIS A 69 -5.27 -10.35 -0.77
N HIS A 70 -6.54 -9.98 -0.57
CA HIS A 70 -7.67 -10.88 -0.76
C HIS A 70 -7.73 -11.42 -2.19
N ASN A 71 -7.70 -10.52 -3.18
CA ASN A 71 -7.80 -10.89 -4.59
C ASN A 71 -6.62 -11.76 -5.06
N ALA A 72 -5.39 -11.43 -4.65
CA ALA A 72 -4.22 -12.24 -4.94
C ALA A 72 -4.35 -13.65 -4.34
N SER A 73 -4.78 -13.75 -3.08
CA SER A 73 -4.97 -15.03 -2.41
C SER A 73 -6.12 -15.84 -3.00
N ALA A 74 -7.23 -15.19 -3.38
CA ALA A 74 -8.34 -15.86 -4.05
C ALA A 74 -7.91 -16.49 -5.39
N LYS A 75 -7.10 -15.76 -6.18
CA LYS A 75 -6.52 -16.29 -7.42
C LYS A 75 -5.56 -17.46 -7.17
N ALA A 76 -4.76 -17.38 -6.11
CA ALA A 76 -3.88 -18.49 -5.71
C ALA A 76 -4.69 -19.72 -5.29
N THR A 77 -5.79 -19.52 -4.56
CA THR A 77 -6.70 -20.59 -4.14
C THR A 77 -7.35 -21.26 -5.38
N ASP A 78 -7.84 -20.47 -6.34
CA ASP A 78 -8.38 -21.01 -7.61
C ASP A 78 -7.34 -21.89 -8.31
N ALA A 79 -6.09 -21.43 -8.36
CA ALA A 79 -5.00 -22.17 -9.00
C ALA A 79 -4.67 -23.49 -8.26
N VAL A 80 -4.72 -23.50 -6.91
CA VAL A 80 -4.53 -24.74 -6.13
C VAL A 80 -5.58 -25.78 -6.45
N PHE A 81 -6.84 -25.36 -6.61
CA PHE A 81 -7.94 -26.26 -6.98
C PHE A 81 -8.04 -26.53 -8.48
N GLY A 82 -7.26 -25.86 -9.32
CA GLY A 82 -7.33 -25.96 -10.78
C GLY A 82 -8.67 -25.51 -11.35
N VAL A 83 -9.33 -24.55 -10.70
CA VAL A 83 -10.65 -24.04 -11.11
C VAL A 83 -10.53 -22.65 -11.72
N GLU A 84 -11.44 -22.36 -12.63
CA GLU A 84 -11.61 -21.02 -13.20
C GLU A 84 -12.97 -20.43 -12.80
N PRO A 85 -13.02 -19.18 -12.32
CA PRO A 85 -14.28 -18.49 -12.09
C PRO A 85 -15.08 -18.33 -13.36
N ALA A 86 -16.39 -18.33 -13.24
CA ALA A 86 -17.29 -18.00 -14.35
C ALA A 86 -16.97 -16.60 -14.92
N SER A 87 -17.32 -16.37 -16.20
CA SER A 87 -17.05 -15.09 -16.89
C SER A 87 -17.54 -13.87 -16.13
N ALA A 88 -18.74 -13.94 -15.52
CA ALA A 88 -19.27 -12.87 -14.68
C ALA A 88 -18.40 -12.62 -13.43
N GLY A 89 -17.93 -13.68 -12.77
CA GLY A 89 -17.06 -13.58 -11.61
C GLY A 89 -15.71 -12.95 -11.95
N LYS A 90 -15.13 -13.28 -13.11
CA LYS A 90 -13.89 -12.65 -13.60
C LYS A 90 -14.07 -11.13 -13.78
N LYS A 91 -15.16 -10.72 -14.46
CA LYS A 91 -15.50 -9.30 -14.68
C LYS A 91 -15.76 -8.56 -13.38
N LEU A 92 -16.44 -9.20 -12.44
CA LEU A 92 -16.68 -8.61 -11.12
C LEU A 92 -15.38 -8.39 -10.36
N ARG A 93 -14.46 -9.37 -10.36
CA ARG A 93 -13.13 -9.20 -9.78
C ARG A 93 -12.33 -8.07 -10.42
N GLU A 94 -12.40 -7.91 -11.74
CA GLU A 94 -11.75 -6.81 -12.47
C GLU A 94 -12.35 -5.46 -12.08
N LEU A 95 -13.68 -5.36 -11.98
CA LEU A 95 -14.36 -4.15 -11.54
C LEU A 95 -13.96 -3.77 -10.12
N CYS A 96 -14.03 -4.70 -9.17
CA CYS A 96 -13.64 -4.45 -7.78
C CYS A 96 -12.16 -4.08 -7.67
N ASN A 97 -11.30 -4.74 -8.44
CA ASN A 97 -9.88 -4.41 -8.48
C ASN A 97 -9.65 -2.97 -8.99
N SER A 98 -10.38 -2.54 -10.01
CA SER A 98 -10.30 -1.19 -10.55
C SER A 98 -10.77 -0.14 -9.54
N ILE A 99 -11.84 -0.42 -8.80
CA ILE A 99 -12.35 0.45 -7.73
C ILE A 99 -11.32 0.55 -6.60
N ALA A 100 -10.74 -0.58 -6.16
CA ALA A 100 -9.71 -0.60 -5.14
C ALA A 100 -8.46 0.19 -5.57
N TYR A 101 -8.00 0.01 -6.81
CA TYR A 101 -6.89 0.80 -7.36
C TYR A 101 -7.17 2.30 -7.35
N MET A 102 -8.37 2.70 -7.74
CA MET A 102 -8.77 4.11 -7.70
C MET A 102 -8.75 4.66 -6.27
N GLU A 103 -9.29 3.91 -5.32
CA GLU A 103 -9.27 4.29 -3.90
C GLU A 103 -7.85 4.45 -3.37
N GLU A 104 -6.98 3.49 -3.64
CA GLU A 104 -5.59 3.49 -3.21
C GLU A 104 -4.78 4.63 -3.82
N HIS A 105 -4.98 4.94 -5.10
CA HIS A 105 -4.33 6.08 -5.75
C HIS A 105 -4.77 7.41 -5.15
N ILE A 106 -6.06 7.56 -4.86
CA ILE A 106 -6.59 8.74 -4.18
C ILE A 106 -6.00 8.87 -2.78
N LEU A 107 -5.94 7.76 -2.04
CA LEU A 107 -5.29 7.73 -0.73
C LEU A 107 -3.83 8.16 -0.81
N HIS A 108 -3.04 7.50 -1.67
CA HIS A 108 -1.62 7.80 -1.79
C HIS A 108 -1.37 9.25 -2.20
N PHE A 109 -2.06 9.71 -3.25
CA PHE A 109 -1.84 11.06 -3.77
C PHE A 109 -2.18 12.13 -2.73
N TYR A 110 -3.32 12.04 -2.04
CA TYR A 110 -3.75 13.10 -1.14
C TYR A 110 -3.21 12.97 0.30
N PHE A 111 -3.03 11.76 0.81
CA PHE A 111 -2.60 11.55 2.20
C PHE A 111 -1.10 11.34 2.36
N LEU A 112 -0.44 10.72 1.40
CA LEU A 112 0.98 10.43 1.48
C LEU A 112 1.82 11.43 0.68
N GLY A 113 1.56 11.58 -0.63
CA GLY A 113 2.35 12.44 -1.51
C GLY A 113 1.91 13.90 -1.54
N GLY A 114 0.63 14.18 -1.29
CA GLY A 114 0.01 15.49 -1.55
C GLY A 114 0.61 16.66 -0.78
N ALA A 115 1.19 16.41 0.38
CA ALA A 115 1.81 17.47 1.16
C ALA A 115 2.97 18.15 0.42
N ASP A 116 3.75 17.39 -0.34
CA ASP A 116 4.87 17.91 -1.11
C ASP A 116 4.42 18.80 -2.27
N PHE A 117 3.23 18.51 -2.86
CA PHE A 117 2.63 19.32 -3.92
C PHE A 117 1.91 20.55 -3.37
N VAL A 118 1.15 20.40 -2.29
CA VAL A 118 0.29 21.45 -1.73
C VAL A 118 1.08 22.46 -0.90
N MET A 119 2.01 21.96 -0.08
CA MET A 119 2.81 22.80 0.82
C MET A 119 4.14 23.20 0.19
N GLY A 120 4.62 22.42 -0.76
CA GLY A 120 5.94 22.53 -1.37
C GLY A 120 6.96 21.57 -0.71
N PRO A 121 7.94 21.09 -1.49
CA PRO A 121 8.93 20.12 -0.99
C PRO A 121 9.86 20.70 0.07
N ASP A 122 10.04 22.03 0.11
CA ASP A 122 10.89 22.74 1.04
C ASP A 122 10.11 23.31 2.25
N ALA A 123 8.80 23.05 2.33
CA ALA A 123 8.00 23.52 3.47
C ALA A 123 8.44 22.85 4.77
N ASP A 124 8.26 23.57 5.88
CA ASP A 124 8.57 23.08 7.22
C ASP A 124 7.87 21.74 7.51
N TYR A 125 8.55 20.82 8.17
CA TYR A 125 8.02 19.51 8.50
C TYR A 125 6.76 19.55 9.38
N SER A 126 6.61 20.59 10.20
CA SER A 126 5.44 20.78 11.08
C SER A 126 4.13 21.00 10.32
N VAL A 127 4.21 21.36 9.04
CA VAL A 127 3.02 21.60 8.18
C VAL A 127 2.99 20.69 6.94
N ARG A 128 4.11 20.06 6.59
CA ARG A 128 4.24 19.22 5.39
C ARG A 128 3.75 17.79 5.63
N HIS A 129 2.48 17.67 5.99
CA HIS A 129 1.80 16.40 6.24
C HIS A 129 0.29 16.53 5.97
N VAL A 130 -0.46 15.44 6.07
CA VAL A 130 -1.89 15.39 5.75
C VAL A 130 -2.73 16.41 6.50
N ILE A 131 -2.43 16.69 7.78
CA ILE A 131 -3.18 17.68 8.56
C ILE A 131 -2.95 19.10 8.00
N GLY A 132 -1.74 19.41 7.53
CA GLY A 132 -1.44 20.66 6.83
C GLY A 132 -2.27 20.80 5.54
N ILE A 133 -2.44 19.72 4.77
CA ILE A 133 -3.31 19.71 3.58
C ILE A 133 -4.75 20.00 3.97
N VAL A 134 -5.28 19.32 4.98
CA VAL A 134 -6.64 19.50 5.47
C VAL A 134 -6.87 20.96 5.90
N GLY A 135 -5.90 21.55 6.59
CA GLY A 135 -5.97 22.95 7.00
C GLY A 135 -5.94 23.93 5.82
N LYS A 136 -5.14 23.65 4.78
CA LYS A 136 -4.98 24.53 3.61
C LYS A 136 -6.08 24.35 2.57
N LEU A 137 -6.57 23.14 2.38
CA LEU A 137 -7.55 22.74 1.37
C LEU A 137 -8.70 21.90 1.97
N PRO A 138 -9.50 22.45 2.89
CA PRO A 138 -10.52 21.68 3.62
C PRO A 138 -11.62 21.13 2.71
N ASP A 139 -11.97 21.84 1.63
CA ASP A 139 -12.99 21.40 0.67
C ASP A 139 -12.49 20.18 -0.14
N VAL A 140 -11.25 20.22 -0.59
CA VAL A 140 -10.62 19.08 -1.28
C VAL A 140 -10.54 17.88 -0.34
N ALA A 141 -10.13 18.09 0.91
CA ALA A 141 -10.05 17.02 1.90
C ALA A 141 -11.42 16.35 2.12
N ARG A 142 -12.50 17.12 2.22
CA ARG A 142 -13.87 16.59 2.32
C ARG A 142 -14.28 15.79 1.08
N GLN A 143 -13.95 16.27 -0.11
CA GLN A 143 -14.24 15.55 -1.36
C GLN A 143 -13.49 14.22 -1.44
N VAL A 144 -12.21 14.21 -1.07
CA VAL A 144 -11.37 13.00 -1.04
C VAL A 144 -11.96 11.95 -0.10
N VAL A 145 -12.33 12.34 1.13
CA VAL A 145 -12.97 11.43 2.09
C VAL A 145 -14.29 10.89 1.53
N LYS A 146 -15.12 11.73 0.90
CA LYS A 146 -16.38 11.31 0.28
C LYS A 146 -16.16 10.29 -0.83
N VAL A 147 -15.22 10.54 -1.74
CA VAL A 147 -14.93 9.62 -2.86
C VAL A 147 -14.41 8.29 -2.35
N ARG A 148 -13.50 8.29 -1.38
CA ARG A 148 -13.01 7.04 -0.75
C ARG A 148 -14.14 6.25 -0.09
N HIS A 149 -15.03 6.92 0.63
CA HIS A 149 -16.21 6.28 1.23
C HIS A 149 -17.12 5.64 0.16
N MET A 150 -17.31 6.33 -0.97
CA MET A 150 -18.07 5.76 -2.10
C MET A 150 -17.40 4.52 -2.68
N CYS A 151 -16.07 4.53 -2.86
CA CYS A 151 -15.33 3.37 -3.34
C CYS A 151 -15.46 2.18 -2.37
N ALA A 152 -15.29 2.42 -1.07
CA ALA A 152 -15.45 1.40 -0.05
C ALA A 152 -16.87 0.80 -0.09
N HIS A 153 -17.91 1.63 -0.20
CA HIS A 153 -19.30 1.16 -0.30
C HIS A 153 -19.55 0.34 -1.57
N MET A 154 -18.95 0.72 -2.71
CA MET A 154 -19.04 -0.08 -3.94
C MET A 154 -18.40 -1.47 -3.77
N LEU A 155 -17.30 -1.56 -3.04
CA LEU A 155 -16.64 -2.84 -2.75
C LEU A 155 -17.42 -3.71 -1.75
N GLU A 156 -18.23 -3.12 -0.88
CA GLU A 156 -19.12 -3.84 0.04
C GLU A 156 -20.32 -4.47 -0.67
N ILE A 157 -20.78 -3.89 -1.79
CA ILE A 157 -21.92 -4.37 -2.55
C ILE A 157 -21.52 -5.51 -3.50
N ALA A 158 -20.27 -5.54 -3.93
CA ALA A 158 -19.76 -6.50 -4.92
C ALA A 158 -19.28 -7.79 -4.29
#